data_2f97da6f63fe8f95f56fe9be117b3459
#
_entry.id   2f97da6f63fe8f95f56fe9be117b3459
#
_cell.length_a   1.000
_cell.length_b   1.000
_cell.length_c   1.000
_cell.angle_alpha   90.00
_cell.angle_beta   90.00
_cell.angle_gamma   90.00
#
_symmetry.space_group_name_H-M   'P 1'
#
loop_
_entity.id
_entity.type
_entity.pdbx_description
1 polymer ?
#
loop_
_entity_poly.entity_id
_entity_poly.type
_entity_poly.pdbx_seq_one_letter_code
_entity_poly.pdbx_strand_id
1 'polypeptide(L)'
;ELATLAQRFGATLYVDDAHGTGVMGQSGRGTLEHFGVEDRIPFHMGTLGKALGSSGAYIAGPTDMIQYLVNTSRPFMFTTAPPPASAAAACAALTVLQQDPSRRARLWRNRDHLFAGLTRLGFHLTESASPILPILIGQAEKALAFAEQLLAQGVYAPAIRPPTVPDGSSRIRVTIT
;
A
#
# COMPACT_ATOMS: atom_id res chain seq x y z
N GLU A 1 5.65 -15.72 -8.61
CA GLU A 1 4.63 -16.74 -9.01
C GLU A 1 3.57 -16.16 -9.95
N LEU A 2 2.80 -15.12 -9.58
CA LEU A 2 1.73 -14.55 -10.44
C LEU A 2 2.26 -14.09 -11.80
N ALA A 3 3.41 -13.43 -11.87
CA ALA A 3 4.03 -13.02 -13.13
C ALA A 3 4.37 -14.23 -14.03
N THR A 4 4.79 -15.35 -13.45
CA THR A 4 5.08 -16.58 -14.17
C THR A 4 3.80 -17.25 -14.68
N LEU A 5 2.74 -17.24 -13.87
CA LEU A 5 1.43 -17.75 -14.29
C LEU A 5 0.85 -16.89 -15.42
N ALA A 6 0.90 -15.57 -15.30
CA ALA A 6 0.44 -14.66 -16.34
C ALA A 6 1.13 -14.93 -17.68
N GLN A 7 2.47 -15.05 -17.69
CA GLN A 7 3.21 -15.43 -18.90
C GLN A 7 2.80 -16.79 -19.46
N ARG A 8 2.65 -17.81 -18.59
CA ARG A 8 2.29 -19.15 -19.00
C ARG A 8 0.92 -19.22 -19.69
N PHE A 9 -0.02 -18.38 -19.24
CA PHE A 9 -1.38 -18.37 -19.76
C PHE A 9 -1.67 -17.22 -20.75
N GLY A 10 -0.66 -16.46 -21.15
CA GLY A 10 -0.85 -15.31 -22.05
C GLY A 10 -1.75 -14.23 -21.45
N ALA A 11 -1.82 -14.14 -20.14
CA ALA A 11 -2.63 -13.15 -19.42
C ALA A 11 -1.82 -11.89 -19.11
N THR A 12 -2.48 -10.74 -19.18
CA THR A 12 -1.89 -9.48 -18.71
C THR A 12 -2.12 -9.34 -17.21
N LEU A 13 -1.03 -9.15 -16.46
CA LEU A 13 -1.10 -8.88 -15.02
C LEU A 13 -1.14 -7.37 -14.80
N TYR A 14 -2.18 -6.92 -14.11
CA TYR A 14 -2.32 -5.56 -13.60
C TYR A 14 -2.11 -5.57 -12.08
N VAL A 15 -1.25 -4.71 -11.58
CA VAL A 15 -0.93 -4.64 -10.15
C VAL A 15 -1.41 -3.32 -9.56
N ASP A 16 -2.24 -3.41 -8.52
CA ASP A 16 -2.52 -2.29 -7.64
C ASP A 16 -1.42 -2.21 -6.58
N ASP A 17 -0.52 -1.26 -6.74
CA ASP A 17 0.61 -1.03 -5.86
C ASP A 17 0.41 0.20 -4.94
N ALA A 18 -0.83 0.51 -4.62
CA ALA A 18 -1.20 1.67 -3.82
C ALA A 18 -0.52 1.71 -2.43
N HIS A 19 -0.17 0.56 -1.86
CA HIS A 19 0.54 0.44 -0.59
C HIS A 19 2.04 0.15 -0.74
N GLY A 20 2.51 -0.23 -1.93
CA GLY A 20 3.92 -0.49 -2.20
C GLY A 20 4.69 0.76 -2.67
N THR A 21 4.03 1.60 -3.48
CA THR A 21 4.64 2.85 -3.99
C THR A 21 5.18 3.71 -2.85
N GLY A 22 6.46 4.08 -2.92
CA GLY A 22 7.15 4.87 -1.91
C GLY A 22 7.63 4.09 -0.69
N VAL A 23 7.27 2.81 -0.57
CA VAL A 23 7.49 1.97 0.63
C VAL A 23 8.34 0.74 0.32
N MET A 24 7.94 -0.03 -0.71
CA MET A 24 8.55 -1.29 -1.08
C MET A 24 9.68 -1.07 -2.10
N GLY A 25 10.61 -2.04 -2.15
CA GLY A 25 11.77 -1.96 -3.03
C GLY A 25 12.93 -1.14 -2.48
N GLN A 26 14.09 -1.31 -3.06
CA GLN A 26 15.32 -0.65 -2.62
C GLN A 26 15.27 0.87 -2.82
N SER A 27 14.71 1.31 -3.95
CA SER A 27 14.55 2.73 -4.28
C SER A 27 13.16 3.29 -3.93
N GLY A 28 12.21 2.43 -3.50
CA GLY A 28 10.83 2.81 -3.19
C GLY A 28 9.91 2.83 -4.41
N ARG A 29 10.28 2.13 -5.48
CA ARG A 29 9.46 2.05 -6.69
C ARG A 29 8.29 1.07 -6.55
N GLY A 30 8.22 0.35 -5.43
CA GLY A 30 7.07 -0.45 -5.08
C GLY A 30 7.30 -1.96 -5.12
N THR A 31 6.19 -2.69 -5.16
CA THR A 31 6.16 -4.15 -5.09
C THR A 31 6.87 -4.80 -6.28
N LEU A 32 6.77 -4.24 -7.48
CA LEU A 32 7.42 -4.81 -8.67
C LEU A 32 8.93 -4.78 -8.55
N GLU A 33 9.51 -3.68 -8.05
CA GLU A 33 10.93 -3.57 -7.74
C GLU A 33 11.33 -4.56 -6.64
N HIS A 34 10.52 -4.63 -5.57
CA HIS A 34 10.80 -5.52 -4.44
C HIS A 34 10.96 -6.99 -4.86
N PHE A 35 10.17 -7.44 -5.82
CA PHE A 35 10.23 -8.80 -6.34
C PHE A 35 11.08 -8.96 -7.62
N GLY A 36 11.67 -7.89 -8.15
CA GLY A 36 12.48 -7.93 -9.37
C GLY A 36 11.69 -8.38 -10.61
N VAL A 37 10.45 -7.91 -10.75
CA VAL A 37 9.54 -8.35 -11.84
C VAL A 37 9.02 -7.19 -12.69
N GLU A 38 9.65 -6.03 -12.62
CA GLU A 38 9.24 -4.81 -13.33
C GLU A 38 9.14 -5.04 -14.84
N ASP A 39 10.14 -5.70 -15.44
CA ASP A 39 10.16 -6.00 -16.88
C ASP A 39 9.09 -7.01 -17.34
N ARG A 40 8.49 -7.72 -16.39
CA ARG A 40 7.50 -8.77 -16.66
C ARG A 40 6.06 -8.32 -16.44
N ILE A 41 5.87 -7.19 -15.77
CA ILE A 41 4.56 -6.64 -15.43
C ILE A 41 4.54 -5.19 -15.94
N PRO A 42 4.14 -5.01 -17.20
CA PRO A 42 4.21 -3.71 -17.85
C PRO A 42 3.15 -2.72 -17.36
N PHE A 43 2.17 -3.19 -16.56
CA PHE A 43 0.97 -2.41 -16.26
C PHE A 43 0.66 -2.40 -14.76
N HIS A 44 0.72 -1.23 -14.13
CA HIS A 44 0.44 -1.09 -12.71
C HIS A 44 -0.12 0.29 -12.36
N MET A 45 -0.73 0.40 -11.20
CA MET A 45 -1.17 1.66 -10.62
C MET A 45 -0.53 1.91 -9.26
N GLY A 46 -0.48 3.16 -8.89
CA GLY A 46 -0.16 3.61 -7.54
C GLY A 46 -1.00 4.80 -7.14
N THR A 47 -0.93 5.17 -5.86
CA THR A 47 -1.64 6.35 -5.35
C THR A 47 -0.68 7.43 -4.87
N LEU A 48 -1.11 8.67 -5.05
CA LEU A 48 -0.40 9.85 -4.56
C LEU A 48 -0.81 10.21 -3.12
N GLY A 49 -1.94 9.64 -2.64
CA GLY A 49 -2.56 9.98 -1.36
C GLY A 49 -2.08 9.17 -0.15
N LYS A 50 -1.08 8.30 -0.30
CA LYS A 50 -0.53 7.49 0.80
C LYS A 50 0.91 7.94 1.11
N ALA A 51 1.91 7.18 0.73
CA ALA A 51 3.31 7.49 1.03
C ALA A 51 3.78 8.84 0.47
N LEU A 52 3.18 9.29 -0.63
CA LEU A 52 3.52 10.59 -1.25
C LEU A 52 2.76 11.78 -0.66
N GLY A 53 1.82 11.57 0.28
CA GLY A 53 1.17 12.65 1.04
C GLY A 53 0.42 13.70 0.21
N SER A 54 -0.03 13.34 -1.00
CA SER A 54 -0.75 14.22 -1.90
C SER A 54 -2.18 13.68 -2.16
N SER A 55 -2.72 13.88 -3.35
CA SER A 55 -4.04 13.41 -3.76
C SER A 55 -4.00 12.90 -5.19
N GLY A 56 -4.79 11.85 -5.46
CA GLY A 56 -4.91 11.25 -6.78
C GLY A 56 -4.25 9.88 -6.88
N ALA A 57 -4.23 9.37 -8.10
CA ALA A 57 -3.62 8.10 -8.46
C ALA A 57 -3.03 8.19 -9.87
N TYR A 58 -2.23 7.22 -10.23
CA TYR A 58 -1.65 7.11 -11.56
C TYR A 58 -1.72 5.67 -12.05
N ILE A 59 -1.73 5.52 -13.36
CA ILE A 59 -1.49 4.26 -14.06
C ILE A 59 -0.21 4.41 -14.86
N ALA A 60 0.65 3.42 -14.79
CA ALA A 60 1.87 3.34 -15.58
C ALA A 60 1.85 2.09 -16.44
N GLY A 61 2.35 2.21 -17.68
CA GLY A 61 2.37 1.12 -18.64
C GLY A 61 2.92 1.55 -20.00
N PRO A 62 2.91 0.65 -21.00
CA PRO A 62 3.30 0.97 -22.37
C PRO A 62 2.51 2.14 -22.96
N THR A 63 3.18 2.92 -23.79
CA THR A 63 2.63 4.16 -24.35
C THR A 63 1.28 3.97 -25.04
N ASP A 64 1.15 2.97 -25.87
CA ASP A 64 -0.10 2.65 -26.61
C ASP A 64 -1.24 2.28 -25.68
N MET A 65 -0.97 1.56 -24.60
CA MET A 65 -1.98 1.26 -23.57
C MET A 65 -2.41 2.53 -22.83
N ILE A 66 -1.48 3.39 -22.46
CA ILE A 66 -1.80 4.67 -21.81
C ILE A 66 -2.61 5.58 -22.78
N GLN A 67 -2.21 5.64 -24.04
CA GLN A 67 -2.97 6.38 -25.05
C GLN A 67 -4.39 5.81 -25.27
N TYR A 68 -4.52 4.49 -25.25
CA TYR A 68 -5.83 3.86 -25.29
C TYR A 68 -6.69 4.27 -24.09
N LEU A 69 -6.15 4.21 -22.88
CA LEU A 69 -6.87 4.60 -21.65
C LEU A 69 -7.28 6.10 -21.67
N VAL A 70 -6.40 6.99 -22.11
CA VAL A 70 -6.70 8.43 -22.24
C VAL A 70 -7.91 8.66 -23.14
N ASN A 71 -8.09 7.85 -24.18
CA ASN A 71 -9.17 7.99 -25.15
C ASN A 71 -10.42 7.19 -24.86
N THR A 72 -10.38 6.23 -23.94
CA THR A 72 -11.51 5.31 -23.69
C THR A 72 -11.96 5.24 -22.24
N SER A 73 -11.11 5.63 -21.28
CA SER A 73 -11.46 5.59 -19.87
C SER A 73 -12.43 6.70 -19.50
N ARG A 74 -13.70 6.37 -19.41
CA ARG A 74 -14.76 7.33 -19.04
C ARG A 74 -14.47 8.09 -17.74
N PRO A 75 -14.02 7.44 -16.64
CA PRO A 75 -13.69 8.15 -15.40
C PRO A 75 -12.57 9.17 -15.57
N PHE A 76 -11.63 8.94 -16.51
CA PHE A 76 -10.56 9.89 -16.81
C PHE A 76 -11.06 11.03 -17.71
N MET A 77 -11.80 10.71 -18.76
CA MET A 77 -12.28 11.68 -19.76
C MET A 77 -13.27 12.70 -19.19
N PHE A 78 -14.14 12.27 -18.28
CA PHE A 78 -15.25 13.07 -17.75
C PHE A 78 -15.03 13.55 -16.31
N THR A 79 -13.79 13.56 -15.84
CA THR A 79 -13.42 14.15 -14.55
C THR A 79 -12.75 15.50 -14.72
N THR A 80 -12.85 16.35 -13.71
CA THR A 80 -12.06 17.59 -13.65
C THR A 80 -10.61 17.30 -13.26
N ALA A 81 -9.70 18.14 -13.74
CA ALA A 81 -8.30 18.03 -13.38
C ALA A 81 -8.07 18.20 -11.87
N PRO A 82 -7.09 17.51 -11.28
CA PRO A 82 -6.71 17.73 -9.89
C PRO A 82 -6.14 19.14 -9.69
N PRO A 83 -6.24 19.71 -8.48
CA PRO A 83 -5.64 21.00 -8.17
C PRO A 83 -4.14 21.01 -8.46
N PRO A 84 -3.58 22.08 -9.05
CA PRO A 84 -2.13 22.19 -9.31
C PRO A 84 -1.27 22.00 -8.06
N ALA A 85 -1.77 22.42 -6.89
CA ALA A 85 -1.09 22.22 -5.61
C ALA A 85 -0.86 20.73 -5.30
N SER A 86 -1.82 19.83 -5.62
CA SER A 86 -1.67 18.39 -5.43
C SER A 86 -0.58 17.82 -6.36
N ALA A 87 -0.51 18.28 -7.60
CA ALA A 87 0.54 17.88 -8.53
C ALA A 87 1.93 18.34 -8.05
N ALA A 88 2.04 19.58 -7.61
CA ALA A 88 3.29 20.14 -7.08
C ALA A 88 3.74 19.38 -5.81
N ALA A 89 2.81 19.05 -4.90
CA ALA A 89 3.10 18.26 -3.72
C ALA A 89 3.59 16.85 -4.08
N ALA A 90 2.98 16.20 -5.06
CA ALA A 90 3.42 14.88 -5.53
C ALA A 90 4.84 14.93 -6.13
N CYS A 91 5.15 15.95 -6.95
CA CYS A 91 6.50 16.13 -7.48
C CYS A 91 7.54 16.35 -6.38
N ALA A 92 7.24 17.20 -5.40
CA ALA A 92 8.11 17.43 -4.25
C ALA A 92 8.33 16.14 -3.43
N ALA A 93 7.25 15.36 -3.20
CA ALA A 93 7.34 14.09 -2.49
C ALA A 93 8.21 13.06 -3.24
N LEU A 94 8.11 12.97 -4.55
CA LEU A 94 8.97 12.12 -5.38
C LEU A 94 10.45 12.53 -5.25
N THR A 95 10.72 13.84 -5.25
CA THR A 95 12.09 14.36 -5.05
C THR A 95 12.63 13.95 -3.68
N VAL A 96 11.84 14.10 -2.60
CA VAL A 96 12.22 13.67 -1.25
C VAL A 96 12.45 12.16 -1.20
N LEU A 97 11.57 11.37 -1.83
CA LEU A 97 11.68 9.92 -1.87
C LEU A 97 13.00 9.45 -2.51
N GLN A 98 13.43 10.13 -3.58
CA GLN A 98 14.66 9.84 -4.30
C GLN A 98 15.91 10.28 -3.54
N GLN A 99 15.85 11.44 -2.89
CA GLN A 99 17.01 12.06 -2.24
C GLN A 99 17.24 11.62 -0.80
N ASP A 100 16.20 11.14 -0.10
CA ASP A 100 16.28 10.77 1.31
C ASP A 100 15.80 9.32 1.58
N PRO A 101 16.63 8.32 1.29
CA PRO A 101 16.32 6.91 1.58
C PRO A 101 16.22 6.61 3.08
N SER A 102 16.71 7.51 3.95
CA SER A 102 16.68 7.31 5.39
C SER A 102 15.27 7.23 5.97
N ARG A 103 14.29 7.88 5.32
CA ARG A 103 12.87 7.81 5.69
C ARG A 103 12.32 6.41 5.56
N ARG A 104 12.56 5.74 4.42
CA ARG A 104 12.17 4.33 4.25
C ARG A 104 12.89 3.42 5.23
N ALA A 105 14.20 3.62 5.40
CA ALA A 105 14.96 2.84 6.37
C ALA A 105 14.41 2.99 7.80
N ARG A 106 13.99 4.20 8.20
CA ARG A 106 13.34 4.44 9.50
C ARG A 106 11.99 3.73 9.60
N LEU A 107 11.15 3.80 8.56
CA LEU A 107 9.87 3.11 8.51
C LEU A 107 10.04 1.59 8.77
N TRP A 108 10.99 0.98 8.08
CA TRP A 108 11.26 -0.46 8.23
C TRP A 108 11.82 -0.81 9.62
N ARG A 109 12.73 -0.01 10.17
CA ARG A 109 13.20 -0.19 11.55
C ARG A 109 12.06 -0.07 12.57
N ASN A 110 11.17 0.90 12.41
CA ASN A 110 10.01 1.06 13.30
C ASN A 110 9.08 -0.17 13.19
N ARG A 111 8.84 -0.64 11.97
CA ARG A 111 8.07 -1.87 11.73
C ARG A 111 8.67 -3.06 12.44
N ASP A 112 9.95 -3.30 12.28
CA ASP A 112 10.64 -4.45 12.86
C ASP A 112 10.67 -4.37 14.39
N HIS A 113 10.86 -3.19 14.93
CA HIS A 113 10.81 -2.95 16.38
C HIS A 113 9.43 -3.30 16.96
N LEU A 114 8.36 -2.79 16.34
CA LEU A 114 6.99 -3.08 16.79
C LEU A 114 6.64 -4.55 16.60
N PHE A 115 7.00 -5.16 15.47
CA PHE A 115 6.78 -6.58 15.21
C PHE A 115 7.42 -7.45 16.29
N ALA A 116 8.69 -7.21 16.61
CA ALA A 116 9.40 -7.93 17.65
C ALA A 116 8.78 -7.71 19.05
N GLY A 117 8.33 -6.47 19.33
CA GLY A 117 7.64 -6.15 20.59
C GLY A 117 6.33 -6.90 20.76
N LEU A 118 5.48 -6.88 19.75
CA LEU A 118 4.20 -7.57 19.77
C LEU A 118 4.37 -9.09 19.84
N THR A 119 5.34 -9.65 19.12
CA THR A 119 5.66 -11.08 19.18
C THR A 119 6.08 -11.50 20.60
N ARG A 120 6.91 -10.71 21.28
CA ARG A 120 7.31 -10.97 22.68
C ARG A 120 6.13 -10.91 23.65
N LEU A 121 5.12 -10.12 23.36
CA LEU A 121 3.87 -10.03 24.14
C LEU A 121 2.90 -11.18 23.84
N GLY A 122 3.26 -12.10 22.94
CA GLY A 122 2.45 -13.27 22.61
C GLY A 122 1.36 -13.01 21.56
N PHE A 123 1.37 -11.87 20.87
CA PHE A 123 0.43 -11.65 19.78
C PHE A 123 0.79 -12.51 18.56
N HIS A 124 -0.22 -13.16 18.00
CA HIS A 124 -0.10 -13.85 16.71
C HIS A 124 -0.16 -12.84 15.58
N LEU A 125 0.98 -12.54 15.01
CA LEU A 125 1.12 -11.67 13.84
C LEU A 125 1.22 -12.55 12.60
N THR A 126 0.40 -12.26 11.60
CA THR A 126 0.62 -12.83 10.27
C THR A 126 1.92 -12.23 9.71
N GLU A 127 2.78 -13.04 9.13
CA GLU A 127 3.94 -12.53 8.42
C GLU A 127 3.48 -11.55 7.34
N SER A 128 3.87 -10.31 7.51
CA SER A 128 3.59 -9.24 6.57
C SER A 128 4.89 -8.71 6.01
N ALA A 129 5.04 -8.79 4.69
CA ALA A 129 6.15 -8.18 3.98
C ALA A 129 5.97 -6.66 3.81
N SER A 130 5.08 -6.03 4.58
CA SER A 130 4.76 -4.61 4.49
C SER A 130 4.81 -3.93 5.87
N PRO A 131 4.80 -2.58 5.93
CA PRO A 131 4.68 -1.83 7.19
C PRO A 131 3.28 -1.88 7.82
N ILE A 132 2.39 -2.68 7.30
CA ILE A 132 1.06 -2.90 7.86
C ILE A 132 1.10 -4.22 8.64
N LEU A 133 0.92 -4.13 9.96
CA LEU A 133 0.91 -5.30 10.85
C LEU A 133 -0.53 -5.62 11.26
N PRO A 134 -1.10 -6.74 10.77
CA PRO A 134 -2.41 -7.20 11.21
C PRO A 134 -2.28 -8.01 12.51
N ILE A 135 -3.00 -7.61 13.55
CA ILE A 135 -3.13 -8.35 14.81
C ILE A 135 -4.48 -9.07 14.77
N LEU A 136 -4.47 -10.39 14.61
CA LEU A 136 -5.70 -11.17 14.50
C LEU A 136 -6.41 -11.25 15.84
N ILE A 137 -7.70 -10.87 15.86
CA ILE A 137 -8.57 -10.88 17.05
C ILE A 137 -9.68 -11.94 16.91
N GLY A 138 -10.16 -12.17 15.69
CA GLY A 138 -11.22 -13.11 15.36
C GLY A 138 -12.60 -12.50 15.32
N GLN A 139 -13.22 -12.23 16.46
CA GLN A 139 -14.57 -11.70 16.55
C GLN A 139 -14.63 -10.20 16.34
N ALA A 140 -15.65 -9.72 15.61
CA ALA A 140 -15.79 -8.32 15.24
C ALA A 140 -15.96 -7.41 16.46
N GLU A 141 -16.81 -7.81 17.39
CA GLU A 141 -17.11 -7.07 18.63
C GLU A 141 -15.85 -6.91 19.49
N LYS A 142 -15.04 -7.97 19.60
CA LYS A 142 -13.78 -7.94 20.35
C LYS A 142 -12.76 -7.02 19.68
N ALA A 143 -12.70 -7.03 18.34
CA ALA A 143 -11.78 -6.16 17.59
C ALA A 143 -12.19 -4.69 17.75
N LEU A 144 -13.48 -4.36 17.73
CA LEU A 144 -13.99 -3.02 17.96
C LEU A 144 -13.67 -2.54 19.39
N ALA A 145 -14.03 -3.34 20.41
CA ALA A 145 -13.73 -2.98 21.80
C ALA A 145 -12.23 -2.78 22.05
N PHE A 146 -11.40 -3.61 21.42
CA PHE A 146 -9.94 -3.45 21.52
C PHE A 146 -9.43 -2.17 20.86
N ALA A 147 -9.96 -1.81 19.67
CA ALA A 147 -9.63 -0.57 19.00
C ALA A 147 -10.04 0.67 19.83
N GLU A 148 -11.21 0.63 20.48
CA GLU A 148 -11.67 1.68 21.38
C GLU A 148 -10.76 1.83 22.62
N GLN A 149 -10.34 0.73 23.21
CA GLN A 149 -9.41 0.75 24.34
C GLN A 149 -8.05 1.32 23.95
N LEU A 150 -7.52 0.96 22.78
CA LEU A 150 -6.29 1.54 22.25
C LEU A 150 -6.42 3.05 22.04
N LEU A 151 -7.54 3.49 21.46
CA LEU A 151 -7.81 4.92 21.26
C LEU A 151 -7.89 5.68 22.57
N ALA A 152 -8.52 5.11 23.59
CA ALA A 152 -8.56 5.68 24.94
C ALA A 152 -7.18 5.84 25.58
N GLN A 153 -6.20 5.03 25.16
CA GLN A 153 -4.79 5.13 25.56
C GLN A 153 -3.95 6.02 24.62
N GLY A 154 -4.60 6.71 23.66
CA GLY A 154 -3.93 7.57 22.70
C GLY A 154 -3.32 6.84 21.49
N VAL A 155 -3.63 5.56 21.29
CA VAL A 155 -3.15 4.76 20.16
C VAL A 155 -4.26 4.56 19.13
N TYR A 156 -4.11 5.15 17.95
CA TYR A 156 -5.03 4.96 16.83
C TYR A 156 -4.66 3.74 15.99
N ALA A 157 -5.42 2.67 16.13
CA ALA A 157 -5.27 1.46 15.31
C ALA A 157 -6.67 0.88 15.02
N PRO A 158 -7.20 1.03 13.79
CA PRO A 158 -8.57 0.68 13.48
C PRO A 158 -8.80 -0.84 13.43
N ALA A 159 -10.00 -1.25 13.84
CA ALA A 159 -10.49 -2.60 13.64
C ALA A 159 -10.95 -2.79 12.20
N ILE A 160 -10.48 -3.86 11.56
CA ILE A 160 -10.94 -4.33 10.26
C ILE A 160 -11.80 -5.56 10.50
N ARG A 161 -13.03 -5.54 10.01
CA ARG A 161 -14.08 -6.53 10.26
C ARG A 161 -14.89 -6.83 8.98
N PRO A 162 -15.76 -7.83 8.98
CA PRO A 162 -16.68 -8.06 7.88
C PRO A 162 -17.48 -6.81 7.50
N PRO A 163 -17.76 -6.60 6.20
CA PRO A 163 -17.49 -7.47 5.06
C PRO A 163 -16.07 -7.33 4.48
N THR A 164 -15.21 -6.46 5.01
CA THR A 164 -13.85 -6.22 4.48
C THR A 164 -12.94 -7.44 4.61
N VAL A 165 -13.19 -8.25 5.62
CA VAL A 165 -12.48 -9.52 5.89
C VAL A 165 -13.53 -10.60 6.17
N PRO A 166 -13.21 -11.90 5.99
CA PRO A 166 -14.12 -12.99 6.31
C PRO A 166 -14.52 -13.00 7.80
N ASP A 167 -15.68 -13.58 8.09
CA ASP A 167 -16.14 -13.80 9.46
C ASP A 167 -15.10 -14.60 10.26
N GLY A 168 -14.95 -14.26 11.55
CA GLY A 168 -13.95 -14.86 12.41
C GLY A 168 -12.50 -14.44 12.16
N SER A 169 -12.26 -13.51 11.22
CA SER A 169 -10.92 -13.02 10.88
C SER A 169 -10.71 -11.52 11.12
N SER A 170 -11.53 -10.94 11.99
CA SER A 170 -11.40 -9.52 12.38
C SER A 170 -10.05 -9.26 13.05
N ARG A 171 -9.49 -8.10 12.78
CA ARG A 171 -8.12 -7.76 13.19
C ARG A 171 -7.98 -6.28 13.50
N ILE A 172 -6.98 -5.95 14.28
CA ILE A 172 -6.48 -4.58 14.37
C ILE A 172 -5.46 -4.37 13.25
N ARG A 173 -5.60 -3.31 12.47
CA ARG A 173 -4.61 -2.92 11.45
C ARG A 173 -3.71 -1.85 12.00
N VAL A 174 -2.49 -2.22 12.35
CA VAL A 174 -1.45 -1.26 12.74
C VAL A 174 -0.69 -0.84 11.49
N THR A 175 -0.76 0.43 11.15
CA THR A 175 -0.01 1.02 10.03
C THR A 175 1.11 1.87 10.62
N ILE A 176 2.35 1.51 10.28
CA ILE A 176 3.55 2.21 10.77
C ILE A 176 3.91 3.34 9.80
N THR A 177 4.31 4.47 10.37
CA THR A 177 4.71 5.69 9.65
C THR A 177 6.11 6.14 10.07
#